data_636b68deea626f79250d31d81739ce97
#
_entry.id   636b68deea626f79250d31d81739ce97
#
_cell.length_a   1.000
_cell.length_b   1.000
_cell.length_c   1.000
_cell.angle_alpha   90.00
_cell.angle_beta   90.00
_cell.angle_gamma   90.00
#
_symmetry.space_group_name_H-M   'P 1'
#
loop_
_entity.id
_entity.type
_entity.pdbx_description
1 polymer ?
#
loop_
_entity_poly.entity_id
_entity_poly.type
_entity_poly.pdbx_seq_one_letter_code
_entity_poly.pdbx_strand_id
1 'polypeptide(L)'
;MNSITDLLDLEDTDITITDIQIQGQTKTLFLESKPVAHYCPSCGYKMHSRGIKQRKINHPILQDNYRLILILKQRRWRCTNPDCRYDTSETFKFVNRNRRTTNATDMLIVSAYQNLAESSVSISKRFHVSDTYAHDVFDRYVKLDRLPLTDAISVDEVFLDMDNDCKYALVIQDFHTGDPIDLLRSRRTNVTEPYFAALPMEERAAVKYLIS
;
A
#
# COMPACT_ATOMS: atom_id res chain seq x y z
N MET A 1 -22.09 -21.01 -7.35
CA MET A 1 -21.45 -21.09 -8.66
C MET A 1 -20.20 -20.23 -8.53
N ASN A 2 -19.04 -20.87 -8.41
CA ASN A 2 -17.76 -20.14 -8.25
C ASN A 2 -17.47 -19.41 -9.56
N SER A 3 -17.51 -18.11 -9.55
CA SER A 3 -17.23 -17.31 -10.71
C SER A 3 -15.71 -17.10 -10.85
N ILE A 4 -15.24 -16.79 -12.06
CA ILE A 4 -13.82 -16.41 -12.27
C ILE A 4 -13.47 -15.18 -11.42
N THR A 5 -14.45 -14.33 -11.11
CA THR A 5 -14.27 -13.16 -10.22
C THR A 5 -13.94 -13.57 -8.79
N ASP A 6 -14.50 -14.69 -8.29
CA ASP A 6 -14.14 -15.23 -6.98
C ASP A 6 -12.72 -15.78 -6.98
N LEU A 7 -12.29 -16.44 -8.08
CA LEU A 7 -10.92 -16.93 -8.23
C LEU A 7 -9.88 -15.79 -8.28
N LEU A 8 -10.30 -14.61 -8.69
CA LEU A 8 -9.44 -13.42 -8.80
C LEU A 8 -9.55 -12.50 -7.57
N ASP A 9 -10.20 -12.94 -6.48
CA ASP A 9 -10.44 -12.11 -5.30
C ASP A 9 -11.03 -10.72 -5.63
N LEU A 10 -11.87 -10.68 -6.66
CA LEU A 10 -12.64 -9.47 -6.97
C LEU A 10 -13.90 -9.47 -6.11
N GLU A 11 -13.86 -8.74 -5.02
CA GLU A 11 -14.93 -8.69 -4.00
C GLU A 11 -16.26 -8.08 -4.48
N ASP A 12 -16.31 -7.61 -5.73
CA ASP A 12 -17.48 -6.99 -6.31
C ASP A 12 -18.32 -8.03 -7.10
N THR A 13 -19.49 -8.36 -6.57
CA THR A 13 -20.39 -9.40 -7.12
C THR A 13 -21.03 -9.02 -8.45
N ASP A 14 -21.06 -7.73 -8.79
CA ASP A 14 -21.73 -7.19 -9.98
C ASP A 14 -20.80 -6.97 -11.18
N ILE A 15 -19.57 -7.50 -11.11
CA ILE A 15 -18.61 -7.44 -12.20
C ILE A 15 -18.72 -8.67 -13.07
N THR A 16 -18.72 -8.45 -14.39
CA THR A 16 -18.63 -9.49 -15.40
C THR A 16 -17.39 -9.33 -16.24
N ILE A 17 -16.74 -10.45 -16.58
CA ILE A 17 -15.67 -10.50 -17.57
C ILE A 17 -16.31 -10.54 -18.95
N THR A 18 -16.05 -9.53 -19.76
CA THR A 18 -16.64 -9.41 -21.11
C THR A 18 -15.74 -9.95 -22.21
N ASP A 19 -14.42 -9.96 -21.99
CA ASP A 19 -13.45 -10.48 -22.94
C ASP A 19 -12.15 -10.86 -22.23
N ILE A 20 -11.39 -11.80 -22.82
CA ILE A 20 -10.08 -12.25 -22.36
C ILE A 20 -9.13 -12.25 -23.55
N GLN A 21 -8.03 -11.52 -23.44
CA GLN A 21 -6.99 -11.47 -24.47
C GLN A 21 -5.66 -11.96 -23.90
N ILE A 22 -4.95 -12.79 -24.67
CA ILE A 22 -3.64 -13.32 -24.30
C ILE A 22 -2.64 -12.94 -25.37
N GLN A 23 -1.62 -12.18 -24.99
CA GLN A 23 -0.53 -11.78 -25.88
C GLN A 23 0.82 -12.07 -25.21
N GLY A 24 1.50 -13.11 -25.65
CA GLY A 24 2.73 -13.60 -25.02
C GLY A 24 2.49 -13.92 -23.54
N GLN A 25 3.23 -13.29 -22.66
CA GLN A 25 3.12 -13.45 -21.21
C GLN A 25 2.12 -12.47 -20.56
N THR A 26 1.35 -11.72 -21.33
CA THR A 26 0.35 -10.79 -20.80
C THR A 26 -1.05 -11.33 -21.02
N LYS A 27 -1.80 -11.48 -19.96
CA LYS A 27 -3.24 -11.78 -19.95
C LYS A 27 -3.99 -10.49 -19.62
N THR A 28 -4.97 -10.15 -20.44
CA THR A 28 -5.80 -8.96 -20.25
C THR A 28 -7.26 -9.37 -20.12
N LEU A 29 -7.88 -9.02 -19.02
CA LEU A 29 -9.31 -9.24 -18.76
C LEU A 29 -10.06 -7.92 -18.89
N PHE A 30 -11.13 -7.92 -19.64
CA PHE A 30 -12.03 -6.79 -19.78
C PHE A 30 -13.20 -6.95 -18.82
N LEU A 31 -13.37 -5.97 -17.94
CA LEU A 31 -14.34 -6.00 -16.85
C LEU A 31 -15.38 -4.90 -17.03
N GLU A 32 -16.63 -5.24 -16.77
CA GLU A 32 -17.74 -4.29 -16.77
C GLU A 32 -18.70 -4.59 -15.61
N SER A 33 -19.15 -3.54 -14.92
CA SER A 33 -20.18 -3.65 -13.90
C SER A 33 -21.57 -3.69 -14.55
N LYS A 34 -22.50 -4.43 -13.96
CA LYS A 34 -23.90 -4.37 -14.35
C LYS A 34 -24.43 -2.95 -14.17
N PRO A 35 -25.18 -2.40 -15.13
CA PRO A 35 -25.79 -1.09 -14.98
C PRO A 35 -26.88 -1.14 -13.89
N VAL A 36 -26.67 -0.37 -12.83
CA VAL A 36 -27.62 -0.18 -11.73
C VAL A 36 -28.06 1.28 -11.70
N ALA A 37 -29.33 1.53 -11.37
CA ALA A 37 -29.82 2.88 -11.20
C ALA A 37 -29.12 3.56 -10.00
N HIS A 38 -28.53 4.73 -10.23
CA HIS A 38 -27.88 5.52 -9.19
C HIS A 38 -28.73 6.73 -8.81
N TYR A 39 -28.74 7.05 -7.53
CA TYR A 39 -29.38 8.24 -6.98
C TYR A 39 -28.35 9.15 -6.32
N CYS A 40 -28.56 10.43 -6.45
CA CYS A 40 -27.66 11.44 -5.91
C CYS A 40 -27.67 11.42 -4.37
N PRO A 41 -26.54 11.27 -3.70
CA PRO A 41 -26.50 11.24 -2.24
C PRO A 41 -26.78 12.62 -1.62
N SER A 42 -26.67 13.71 -2.41
CA SER A 42 -26.91 15.08 -1.92
C SER A 42 -28.38 15.51 -2.01
N CYS A 43 -29.11 15.05 -3.02
CA CYS A 43 -30.49 15.53 -3.25
C CYS A 43 -31.51 14.44 -3.62
N GLY A 44 -31.11 13.17 -3.67
CA GLY A 44 -31.99 12.03 -3.93
C GLY A 44 -32.46 11.88 -5.39
N TYR A 45 -32.17 12.82 -6.28
CA TYR A 45 -32.56 12.70 -7.69
C TYR A 45 -31.80 11.60 -8.42
N LYS A 46 -32.46 11.00 -9.41
CA LYS A 46 -31.84 9.97 -10.26
C LYS A 46 -30.61 10.57 -10.96
N MET A 47 -29.58 9.77 -11.08
CA MET A 47 -28.37 10.16 -11.83
C MET A 47 -28.40 9.55 -13.23
N HIS A 48 -27.76 10.23 -14.19
CA HIS A 48 -27.55 9.71 -15.53
C HIS A 48 -26.08 9.44 -15.80
N SER A 49 -25.80 8.50 -16.71
CA SER A 49 -24.43 8.21 -17.14
C SER A 49 -23.89 9.34 -18.00
N ARG A 50 -22.71 9.87 -17.65
CA ARG A 50 -21.97 10.90 -18.41
C ARG A 50 -20.87 10.32 -19.28
N GLY A 51 -20.80 9.02 -19.40
CA GLY A 51 -19.80 8.31 -20.19
C GLY A 51 -19.04 7.26 -19.40
N ILE A 52 -18.19 6.53 -20.10
CA ILE A 52 -17.40 5.43 -19.59
C ILE A 52 -15.92 5.76 -19.73
N LYS A 53 -15.15 5.53 -18.70
CA LYS A 53 -13.69 5.61 -18.71
C LYS A 53 -13.12 4.20 -18.54
N GLN A 54 -12.13 3.86 -19.36
CA GLN A 54 -11.35 2.64 -19.14
C GLN A 54 -10.21 2.89 -18.19
N ARG A 55 -10.05 2.00 -17.21
CA ARG A 55 -8.91 1.99 -16.27
C ARG A 55 -8.12 0.72 -16.49
N LYS A 56 -6.81 0.88 -16.67
CA LYS A 56 -5.86 -0.22 -16.69
C LYS A 56 -5.33 -0.45 -15.28
N ILE A 57 -5.51 -1.65 -14.76
CA ILE A 57 -5.22 -2.02 -13.38
C ILE A 57 -4.34 -3.27 -13.41
N ASN A 58 -3.22 -3.27 -12.71
CA ASN A 58 -2.40 -4.45 -12.49
C ASN A 58 -3.04 -5.31 -11.39
N HIS A 59 -3.08 -6.62 -11.63
CA HIS A 59 -3.58 -7.60 -10.68
C HIS A 59 -2.54 -8.71 -10.51
N PRO A 60 -2.36 -9.28 -9.32
CA PRO A 60 -1.42 -10.38 -9.13
C PRO A 60 -1.90 -11.61 -9.90
N ILE A 61 -0.95 -12.43 -10.31
CA ILE A 61 -1.22 -13.70 -10.95
C ILE A 61 -0.49 -14.80 -10.19
N LEU A 62 -1.12 -15.97 -10.09
CA LEU A 62 -0.57 -17.13 -9.38
C LEU A 62 0.53 -17.85 -10.17
N GLN A 63 0.69 -17.53 -11.45
CA GLN A 63 1.64 -18.19 -12.33
C GLN A 63 2.83 -17.28 -12.63
N ASP A 64 4.04 -17.75 -12.35
CA ASP A 64 5.28 -17.02 -12.64
C ASP A 64 5.40 -16.64 -14.12
N ASN A 65 6.04 -15.50 -14.36
CA ASN A 65 6.29 -14.92 -15.68
C ASN A 65 5.06 -14.43 -16.46
N TYR A 66 3.87 -14.43 -15.87
CA TYR A 66 2.71 -13.81 -16.50
C TYR A 66 2.36 -12.48 -15.82
N ARG A 67 1.92 -11.54 -16.65
CA ARG A 67 1.33 -10.29 -16.19
C ARG A 67 -0.17 -10.33 -16.41
N LEU A 68 -0.95 -10.03 -15.36
CA LEU A 68 -2.40 -9.90 -15.47
C LEU A 68 -2.80 -8.44 -15.40
N ILE A 69 -3.54 -8.01 -16.43
CA ILE A 69 -4.05 -6.66 -16.56
C ILE A 69 -5.58 -6.73 -16.58
N LEU A 70 -6.20 -5.92 -15.75
CA LEU A 70 -7.64 -5.70 -15.76
C LEU A 70 -7.94 -4.39 -16.49
N ILE A 71 -8.76 -4.42 -17.54
CA ILE A 71 -9.30 -3.24 -18.20
C ILE A 71 -10.71 -3.04 -17.69
N LEU A 72 -10.87 -2.16 -16.73
CA LEU A 72 -12.14 -1.89 -16.07
C LEU A 72 -12.87 -0.75 -16.76
N LYS A 73 -14.06 -1.01 -17.26
CA LYS A 73 -15.00 0.02 -17.72
C LYS A 73 -15.69 0.64 -16.51
N GLN A 74 -15.38 1.89 -16.21
CA GLN A 74 -15.90 2.65 -15.08
C GLN A 74 -16.85 3.73 -15.59
N ARG A 75 -18.11 3.70 -15.16
CA ARG A 75 -19.11 4.72 -15.52
C ARG A 75 -18.93 5.96 -14.67
N ARG A 76 -19.24 7.10 -15.29
CA ARG A 76 -19.33 8.39 -14.60
C ARG A 76 -20.79 8.79 -14.55
N TRP A 77 -21.20 9.29 -13.39
CA TRP A 77 -22.57 9.62 -13.07
C TRP A 77 -22.72 11.09 -12.73
N ARG A 78 -23.79 11.71 -13.22
CA ARG A 78 -24.13 13.10 -12.92
C ARG A 78 -25.57 13.20 -12.47
N CYS A 79 -25.82 14.03 -11.46
CA CYS A 79 -27.16 14.34 -10.98
C CYS A 79 -28.00 15.01 -12.07
N THR A 80 -29.27 14.63 -12.19
CA THR A 80 -30.22 15.23 -13.14
C THR A 80 -30.87 16.51 -12.62
N ASN A 81 -30.77 16.77 -11.32
CA ASN A 81 -31.27 18.04 -10.75
C ASN A 81 -30.41 19.20 -11.23
N PRO A 82 -30.97 20.22 -11.92
CA PRO A 82 -30.20 21.36 -12.44
C PRO A 82 -29.52 22.18 -11.35
N ASP A 83 -30.08 22.22 -10.15
CA ASP A 83 -29.52 22.95 -9.01
C ASP A 83 -28.44 22.18 -8.25
N CYS A 84 -28.29 20.90 -8.56
CA CYS A 84 -27.30 20.02 -7.95
C CYS A 84 -26.20 19.68 -8.95
N ARG A 85 -24.96 20.05 -8.64
CA ARG A 85 -23.79 19.79 -9.50
C ARG A 85 -23.02 18.52 -9.13
N TYR A 86 -23.65 17.61 -8.37
CA TYR A 86 -22.96 16.39 -7.93
C TYR A 86 -22.59 15.48 -9.11
N ASP A 87 -21.33 15.13 -9.18
CA ASP A 87 -20.72 14.27 -10.21
C ASP A 87 -19.85 13.23 -9.52
N THR A 88 -19.94 11.98 -9.91
CA THR A 88 -19.14 10.88 -9.32
C THR A 88 -18.83 9.81 -10.35
N SER A 89 -17.89 8.94 -10.01
CA SER A 89 -17.58 7.73 -10.78
C SER A 89 -17.93 6.50 -9.96
N GLU A 90 -18.24 5.40 -10.62
CA GLU A 90 -18.39 4.10 -9.95
C GLU A 90 -17.16 3.80 -9.07
N THR A 91 -17.41 3.19 -7.94
CA THR A 91 -16.37 2.72 -7.01
C THR A 91 -16.42 1.19 -6.96
N PHE A 92 -15.28 0.57 -6.75
CA PHE A 92 -15.12 -0.86 -6.69
C PHE A 92 -14.36 -1.22 -5.41
N LYS A 93 -14.69 -2.35 -4.80
CA LYS A 93 -14.05 -2.80 -3.55
C LYS A 93 -12.62 -3.27 -3.77
N PHE A 94 -12.38 -3.97 -4.88
CA PHE A 94 -11.07 -4.58 -5.18
C PHE A 94 -9.99 -3.58 -5.59
N VAL A 95 -10.36 -2.32 -5.90
CA VAL A 95 -9.41 -1.28 -6.34
C VAL A 95 -9.77 0.08 -5.81
N ASN A 96 -8.85 0.73 -5.13
CA ASN A 96 -9.02 2.07 -4.61
C ASN A 96 -9.13 3.12 -5.74
N ARG A 97 -9.84 4.22 -5.42
CA ARG A 97 -9.98 5.36 -6.34
C ARG A 97 -8.59 5.87 -6.74
N ASN A 98 -8.40 6.09 -8.04
CA ASN A 98 -7.15 6.59 -8.64
C ASN A 98 -5.94 5.64 -8.53
N ARG A 99 -6.08 4.41 -8.06
CA ARG A 99 -5.01 3.41 -8.06
C ARG A 99 -4.98 2.62 -9.37
N ARG A 100 -3.80 2.11 -9.73
CA ARG A 100 -3.56 1.27 -10.91
C ARG A 100 -3.17 -0.16 -10.55
N THR A 101 -3.34 -0.53 -9.29
CA THR A 101 -3.16 -1.87 -8.73
C THR A 101 -4.39 -2.22 -7.92
N THR A 102 -4.69 -3.51 -7.83
CA THR A 102 -5.74 -4.01 -6.94
C THR A 102 -5.25 -4.03 -5.49
N ASN A 103 -6.19 -4.04 -4.53
CA ASN A 103 -5.87 -4.17 -3.11
C ASN A 103 -5.11 -5.48 -2.83
N ALA A 104 -5.46 -6.58 -3.54
CA ALA A 104 -4.75 -7.85 -3.45
C ALA A 104 -3.26 -7.71 -3.84
N THR A 105 -2.94 -6.93 -4.89
CA THR A 105 -1.55 -6.64 -5.27
C THR A 105 -0.82 -5.91 -4.16
N ASP A 106 -1.45 -4.89 -3.57
CA ASP A 106 -0.85 -4.11 -2.47
C ASP A 106 -0.55 -5.02 -1.26
N MET A 107 -1.48 -5.90 -0.87
CA MET A 107 -1.28 -6.83 0.24
C MET A 107 -0.16 -7.86 -0.03
N LEU A 108 -0.06 -8.36 -1.25
CA LEU A 108 1.02 -9.28 -1.62
C LEU A 108 2.38 -8.58 -1.67
N ILE A 109 2.44 -7.30 -2.04
CA ILE A 109 3.67 -6.49 -1.93
C ILE A 109 4.08 -6.37 -0.47
N VAL A 110 3.15 -6.04 0.45
CA VAL A 110 3.44 -5.98 1.89
C VAL A 110 3.95 -7.32 2.41
N SER A 111 3.28 -8.42 2.03
CA SER A 111 3.72 -9.77 2.41
C SER A 111 5.10 -10.12 1.88
N ALA A 112 5.45 -9.66 0.68
CA ALA A 112 6.76 -9.90 0.10
C ALA A 112 7.90 -9.26 0.89
N TYR A 113 7.67 -8.08 1.50
CA TYR A 113 8.65 -7.43 2.37
C TYR A 113 8.95 -8.19 3.67
N GLN A 114 8.15 -9.19 4.05
CA GLN A 114 8.47 -10.06 5.18
C GLN A 114 9.66 -11.00 4.88
N ASN A 115 9.97 -11.20 3.60
CA ASN A 115 11.14 -11.97 3.19
C ASN A 115 12.37 -11.06 3.13
N LEU A 116 13.27 -11.19 4.08
CA LEU A 116 14.50 -10.39 4.19
C LEU A 116 15.46 -10.54 2.98
N ALA A 117 15.29 -11.57 2.17
CA ALA A 117 16.07 -11.76 0.94
C ALA A 117 15.53 -10.93 -0.25
N GLU A 118 14.33 -10.35 -0.14
CA GLU A 118 13.74 -9.55 -1.21
C GLU A 118 14.04 -8.07 -1.06
N SER A 119 14.45 -7.46 -2.16
CA SER A 119 14.60 -6.00 -2.27
C SER A 119 13.37 -5.37 -2.94
N SER A 120 13.18 -4.06 -2.76
CA SER A 120 12.11 -3.32 -3.46
C SER A 120 12.19 -3.48 -4.98
N VAL A 121 13.41 -3.63 -5.51
CA VAL A 121 13.63 -3.87 -6.95
C VAL A 121 13.15 -5.26 -7.36
N SER A 122 13.39 -6.31 -6.55
CA SER A 122 12.88 -7.66 -6.84
C SER A 122 11.37 -7.72 -6.76
N ILE A 123 10.79 -7.10 -5.72
CA ILE A 123 9.34 -6.98 -5.50
C ILE A 123 8.68 -6.24 -6.67
N SER A 124 9.25 -5.10 -7.09
CA SER A 124 8.70 -4.30 -8.18
C SER A 124 8.65 -5.07 -9.51
N LYS A 125 9.70 -5.84 -9.80
CA LYS A 125 9.74 -6.70 -10.99
C LYS A 125 8.68 -7.81 -10.93
N ARG A 126 8.54 -8.47 -9.78
CA ARG A 126 7.59 -9.56 -9.57
C ARG A 126 6.13 -9.10 -9.73
N PHE A 127 5.79 -7.93 -9.21
CA PHE A 127 4.43 -7.40 -9.26
C PHE A 127 4.18 -6.42 -10.42
N HIS A 128 5.16 -6.20 -11.29
CA HIS A 128 5.07 -5.27 -12.43
C HIS A 128 4.65 -3.85 -12.04
N VAL A 129 5.21 -3.35 -10.96
CA VAL A 129 5.05 -1.98 -10.47
C VAL A 129 6.41 -1.26 -10.48
N SER A 130 6.46 0.04 -10.17
CA SER A 130 7.73 0.72 -9.91
C SER A 130 8.24 0.38 -8.51
N ASP A 131 9.55 0.48 -8.30
CA ASP A 131 10.18 0.37 -6.99
C ASP A 131 9.64 1.42 -6.01
N THR A 132 9.52 2.67 -6.44
CA THR A 132 8.86 3.73 -5.67
C THR A 132 7.45 3.35 -5.25
N TYR A 133 6.67 2.71 -6.15
CA TYR A 133 5.32 2.27 -5.77
C TYR A 133 5.35 1.17 -4.70
N ALA A 134 6.30 0.23 -4.80
CA ALA A 134 6.46 -0.82 -3.80
C ALA A 134 6.79 -0.23 -2.41
N HIS A 135 7.68 0.77 -2.35
CA HIS A 135 7.95 1.54 -1.13
C HIS A 135 6.72 2.28 -0.60
N ASP A 136 6.00 3.00 -1.46
CA ASP A 136 4.77 3.70 -1.08
C ASP A 136 3.72 2.77 -0.49
N VAL A 137 3.64 1.53 -0.98
CA VAL A 137 2.74 0.50 -0.45
C VAL A 137 3.21 0.09 0.94
N PHE A 138 4.50 -0.21 1.12
CA PHE A 138 5.06 -0.53 2.42
C PHE A 138 4.76 0.57 3.44
N ASP A 139 5.13 1.81 3.16
CA ASP A 139 4.96 2.96 4.07
C ASP A 139 3.49 3.23 4.43
N ARG A 140 2.56 2.86 3.54
CA ARG A 140 1.13 3.05 3.76
C ARG A 140 0.53 2.03 4.72
N TYR A 141 0.94 0.78 4.62
CA TYR A 141 0.33 -0.33 5.35
C TYR A 141 1.15 -0.78 6.55
N VAL A 142 2.46 -0.61 6.53
CA VAL A 142 3.34 -0.99 7.62
C VAL A 142 3.56 0.21 8.52
N LYS A 143 3.12 0.10 9.76
CA LYS A 143 3.39 1.05 10.82
C LYS A 143 4.19 0.31 11.87
N LEU A 144 5.43 0.74 12.03
CA LEU A 144 6.31 0.20 13.06
C LEU A 144 6.28 1.16 14.24
N ASP A 145 5.66 0.71 15.32
CA ASP A 145 5.71 1.44 16.57
C ASP A 145 7.06 1.13 17.25
N ARG A 146 7.62 2.12 17.91
CA ARG A 146 8.81 1.95 18.74
C ARG A 146 8.52 0.96 19.85
N LEU A 147 9.46 0.07 20.14
CA LEU A 147 9.40 -0.76 21.34
C LEU A 147 9.82 0.05 22.58
N PRO A 148 9.35 -0.30 23.79
CA PRO A 148 9.80 0.35 25.02
C PRO A 148 11.28 0.07 25.27
N LEU A 149 11.98 1.02 25.92
CA LEU A 149 13.35 0.79 26.36
C LEU A 149 13.37 -0.31 27.44
N THR A 150 14.37 -1.17 27.37
CA THR A 150 14.64 -2.22 28.38
C THR A 150 15.69 -1.76 29.38
N ASP A 151 16.00 -2.58 30.35
CA ASP A 151 16.99 -2.24 31.37
C ASP A 151 18.44 -2.22 30.87
N ALA A 152 18.68 -2.87 29.72
CA ALA A 152 19.97 -2.83 29.03
C ALA A 152 19.76 -2.60 27.54
N ILE A 153 20.23 -1.48 27.04
CA ILE A 153 20.13 -1.10 25.63
C ILE A 153 21.52 -1.00 25.01
N SER A 154 21.64 -1.40 23.76
CA SER A 154 22.80 -1.11 22.93
C SER A 154 22.46 -0.06 21.88
N VAL A 155 23.45 0.78 21.57
CA VAL A 155 23.34 1.77 20.52
C VAL A 155 24.52 1.59 19.55
N ASP A 156 24.21 1.57 18.27
CA ASP A 156 25.18 1.39 17.20
C ASP A 156 24.87 2.32 16.02
N GLU A 157 25.86 2.58 15.19
CA GLU A 157 25.75 3.45 14.02
C GLU A 157 25.72 2.63 12.74
N VAL A 158 24.65 2.81 11.97
CA VAL A 158 24.50 2.18 10.67
C VAL A 158 24.70 3.23 9.57
N PHE A 159 25.57 2.92 8.62
CA PHE A 159 25.71 3.75 7.42
C PHE A 159 24.50 3.58 6.53
N LEU A 160 23.69 4.62 6.45
CA LEU A 160 22.57 4.73 5.52
C LEU A 160 22.75 6.02 4.71
N ASP A 161 23.10 5.92 3.44
CA ASP A 161 23.29 7.08 2.56
C ASP A 161 21.93 7.71 2.21
N MET A 162 21.26 8.27 3.23
CA MET A 162 19.89 8.79 3.12
C MET A 162 19.82 10.19 2.53
N ASP A 163 20.77 11.05 2.87
CA ASP A 163 20.92 12.39 2.27
C ASP A 163 22.34 12.94 2.52
N ASN A 164 22.67 14.06 1.88
CA ASN A 164 24.01 14.66 1.94
C ASN A 164 24.50 15.03 3.35
N ASP A 165 23.57 15.23 4.30
CA ASP A 165 23.90 15.71 5.65
C ASP A 165 23.83 14.59 6.71
N CYS A 166 23.19 13.47 6.44
CA CYS A 166 22.98 12.37 7.38
C CYS A 166 23.34 11.02 6.78
N LYS A 167 24.59 10.63 6.93
CA LYS A 167 25.11 9.34 6.43
C LYS A 167 24.99 8.20 7.43
N TYR A 168 24.78 8.51 8.71
CA TYR A 168 24.70 7.52 9.78
C TYR A 168 23.40 7.68 10.56
N ALA A 169 22.64 6.61 10.62
CA ALA A 169 21.52 6.47 11.52
C ALA A 169 22.00 5.85 12.86
N LEU A 170 21.31 6.12 13.93
CA LEU A 170 21.53 5.48 15.24
C LEU A 170 20.50 4.38 15.42
N VAL A 171 20.94 3.15 15.59
CA VAL A 171 20.09 2.01 15.96
C VAL A 171 20.10 1.86 17.47
N ILE A 172 18.92 1.72 18.06
CA ILE A 172 18.73 1.40 19.46
C ILE A 172 18.17 -0.03 19.53
N GLN A 173 18.82 -0.91 20.27
CA GLN A 173 18.47 -2.32 20.39
C GLN A 173 18.36 -2.74 21.86
N ASP A 174 17.51 -3.72 22.13
CA ASP A 174 17.58 -4.47 23.37
C ASP A 174 18.86 -5.30 23.38
N PHE A 175 19.67 -5.09 24.41
CA PHE A 175 20.97 -5.79 24.51
C PHE A 175 20.81 -7.30 24.74
N HIS A 176 19.75 -7.75 25.40
CA HIS A 176 19.56 -9.15 25.75
C HIS A 176 19.01 -9.97 24.57
N THR A 177 18.09 -9.39 23.82
CA THR A 177 17.41 -10.09 22.71
C THR A 177 18.00 -9.76 21.33
N GLY A 178 18.66 -8.60 21.20
CA GLY A 178 19.11 -8.06 19.92
C GLY A 178 17.97 -7.46 19.06
N ASP A 179 16.76 -7.37 19.62
CA ASP A 179 15.63 -6.79 18.89
C ASP A 179 15.81 -5.27 18.72
N PRO A 180 15.55 -4.71 17.53
CA PRO A 180 15.60 -3.28 17.32
C PRO A 180 14.45 -2.60 18.06
N ILE A 181 14.77 -1.66 18.93
CA ILE A 181 13.80 -0.82 19.67
C ILE A 181 13.37 0.34 18.76
N ASP A 182 14.34 1.04 18.19
CA ASP A 182 14.09 2.16 17.28
C ASP A 182 15.29 2.46 16.37
N LEU A 183 15.03 3.23 15.32
CA LEU A 183 16.03 3.71 14.36
C LEU A 183 15.92 5.24 14.25
N LEU A 184 16.91 5.96 14.74
CA LEU A 184 16.96 7.40 14.61
C LEU A 184 17.67 7.80 13.33
N ARG A 185 17.11 8.76 12.64
CA ARG A 185 17.61 9.29 11.35
C ARG A 185 19.07 9.82 11.44
N SER A 186 19.58 10.12 12.63
CA SER A 186 20.95 10.65 12.82
C SER A 186 21.45 10.35 14.24
N ARG A 187 22.77 10.17 14.37
CA ARG A 187 23.48 10.06 15.64
C ARG A 187 23.76 11.40 16.33
N ARG A 188 23.49 12.52 15.66
CA ARG A 188 23.80 13.86 16.16
C ARG A 188 22.98 14.20 17.38
N THR A 189 23.58 14.91 18.34
CA THR A 189 22.97 15.31 19.61
C THR A 189 21.65 16.08 19.43
N ASN A 190 21.56 16.91 18.40
CA ASN A 190 20.33 17.65 18.08
C ASN A 190 19.14 16.76 17.66
N VAL A 191 19.38 15.47 17.37
CA VAL A 191 18.33 14.46 17.08
C VAL A 191 18.13 13.53 18.27
N THR A 192 19.21 13.06 18.88
CA THR A 192 19.16 12.06 19.95
C THR A 192 18.65 12.64 21.26
N GLU A 193 19.09 13.85 21.63
CA GLU A 193 18.67 14.50 22.87
C GLU A 193 17.15 14.76 22.94
N PRO A 194 16.51 15.40 21.94
CA PRO A 194 15.07 15.58 21.92
C PRO A 194 14.31 14.26 21.88
N TYR A 195 14.83 13.24 21.19
CA TYR A 195 14.23 11.92 21.16
C TYR A 195 14.14 11.30 22.55
N PHE A 196 15.28 11.18 23.24
CA PHE A 196 15.28 10.61 24.60
C PHE A 196 14.52 11.50 25.59
N ALA A 197 14.56 12.82 25.44
CA ALA A 197 13.80 13.72 26.30
C ALA A 197 12.28 13.54 26.17
N ALA A 198 11.80 13.18 24.99
CA ALA A 198 10.38 12.95 24.70
C ALA A 198 9.86 11.61 25.26
N LEU A 199 10.75 10.67 25.62
CA LEU A 199 10.34 9.38 26.17
C LEU A 199 9.80 9.54 27.62
N PRO A 200 8.85 8.68 28.03
CA PRO A 200 8.36 8.66 29.41
C PRO A 200 9.49 8.56 30.44
N MET A 201 9.40 9.34 31.50
CA MET A 201 10.44 9.35 32.55
C MET A 201 10.66 7.97 33.17
N GLU A 202 9.58 7.22 33.38
CA GLU A 202 9.62 5.88 33.95
C GLU A 202 10.41 4.92 33.04
N GLU A 203 10.21 5.00 31.76
CA GLU A 203 10.91 4.19 30.76
C GLU A 203 12.41 4.52 30.73
N ARG A 204 12.76 5.81 30.74
CA ARG A 204 14.16 6.23 30.80
C ARG A 204 14.86 5.80 32.11
N ALA A 205 14.15 5.88 33.21
CA ALA A 205 14.66 5.50 34.53
C ALA A 205 14.85 3.98 34.67
N ALA A 206 14.18 3.17 33.85
CA ALA A 206 14.34 1.73 33.85
C ALA A 206 15.67 1.27 33.23
N VAL A 207 16.29 2.10 32.36
CA VAL A 207 17.58 1.79 31.74
C VAL A 207 18.71 1.86 32.75
N LYS A 208 19.39 0.75 32.96
CA LYS A 208 20.53 0.62 33.88
C LYS A 208 21.85 0.57 33.13
N TYR A 209 21.84 -0.01 31.92
CA TYR A 209 23.05 -0.22 31.11
C TYR A 209 22.88 0.33 29.71
N LEU A 210 23.87 1.11 29.30
CA LEU A 210 24.00 1.60 27.94
C LEU A 210 25.31 1.07 27.36
N ILE A 211 25.22 0.30 26.29
CA ILE A 211 26.35 -0.31 25.57
C ILE A 211 26.50 0.37 24.23
N SER A 212 27.71 0.74 23.86
CA SER A 212 28.04 1.38 22.56
C SER A 212 29.30 0.79 21.94
#